data_9cbc464154c707efa5fd8c1015fa683d
#
_entry.id   9cbc464154c707efa5fd8c1015fa683d
#
_cell.length_a   1.000
_cell.length_b   1.000
_cell.length_c   1.000
_cell.angle_alpha   90.00
_cell.angle_beta   90.00
_cell.angle_gamma   90.00
#
_symmetry.space_group_name_H-M   'P 1'
#
loop_
_entity.id
_entity.type
_entity.pdbx_description
1 polymer ?
#
loop_
_entity_poly.entity_id
_entity_poly.type
_entity_poly.pdbx_seq_one_letter_code
_entity_poly.pdbx_strand_id
1 'polypeptide(L)'
;MSVPRYQPARLFVSEKQRDFSPTISTKPDLPVIDWSGVGQVAPALLSGVGSGLPVADAVVITWADAEWAAMQHVFCGSGVAMSYSARNTGTWSGWTTYAAGMPKEKVSGWNYWGEWRLVGIGGKRVMLWKSNTHLDFPGRTELLAMMQMLIKQVKPGLVMSIGTAGGAQVGDHVGTVRAVSAGTLYEKGKAQGSWPVYKNAWAAVDSVLHAGGFGSLLFPVPTTESDLQGLCAQFNAYYGTKYSIFELDPDGLNSGDTLPKVFDETGGASSLLTTPTFVVGTTAGTYKDYACIEMDDALIGEVCGAAGVAFGFVRNVSDPVQSAALPAEVQGNWGSAVYDAYGIYTSFNGALAAWAMLAGWA
;
A
#
# COMPACT_ATOMS: atom_id res chain seq x y z
N MET A 1 -14.67 -23.79 -1.55
CA MET A 1 -13.19 -23.73 -1.62
C MET A 1 -12.82 -22.29 -1.79
N SER A 2 -12.08 -21.70 -0.85
CA SER A 2 -11.56 -20.34 -1.01
C SER A 2 -10.56 -20.36 -2.17
N VAL A 3 -10.73 -19.45 -3.13
CA VAL A 3 -9.76 -19.28 -4.21
C VAL A 3 -8.46 -18.78 -3.57
N PRO A 4 -7.29 -19.39 -3.86
CA PRO A 4 -6.03 -18.90 -3.34
C PRO A 4 -5.85 -17.44 -3.76
N ARG A 5 -5.53 -16.58 -2.81
CA ARG A 5 -5.27 -15.17 -3.04
C ARG A 5 -3.80 -14.95 -3.26
N TYR A 6 -3.52 -13.98 -4.11
CA TYR A 6 -2.18 -13.53 -4.33
C TYR A 6 -1.62 -12.91 -3.02
N GLN A 7 -0.43 -13.35 -2.65
CA GLN A 7 0.43 -12.73 -1.66
C GLN A 7 1.73 -12.35 -2.38
N PRO A 8 2.24 -11.13 -2.27
CA PRO A 8 3.47 -10.71 -2.94
C PRO A 8 4.61 -11.69 -2.66
N ALA A 9 5.30 -12.14 -3.72
CA ALA A 9 6.47 -12.97 -3.55
C ALA A 9 7.61 -12.10 -3.01
N ARG A 10 8.13 -12.46 -1.85
CA ARG A 10 9.23 -11.74 -1.20
C ARG A 10 10.54 -12.42 -1.55
N LEU A 11 11.45 -11.71 -2.20
CA LEU A 11 12.74 -12.23 -2.69
C LEU A 11 13.60 -12.90 -1.63
N PHE A 12 13.49 -12.43 -0.39
CA PHE A 12 14.34 -12.88 0.70
C PHE A 12 13.61 -13.79 1.69
N VAL A 13 12.37 -14.16 1.37
CA VAL A 13 11.57 -15.01 2.23
C VAL A 13 12.06 -16.45 2.08
N SER A 14 12.76 -16.97 3.09
CA SER A 14 13.03 -18.41 3.22
C SER A 14 11.71 -19.16 3.43
N GLU A 15 11.69 -20.46 3.13
CA GLU A 15 10.52 -21.31 3.44
C GLU A 15 10.12 -21.21 4.93
N LYS A 16 11.11 -21.06 5.81
CA LYS A 16 10.90 -20.80 7.25
C LYS A 16 10.06 -19.57 7.54
N GLN A 17 10.17 -18.52 6.74
CA GLN A 17 9.45 -17.29 7.05
C GLN A 17 7.95 -17.38 6.73
N ARG A 18 7.54 -18.23 5.81
CA ARG A 18 6.11 -18.44 5.52
C ARG A 18 5.34 -18.91 6.75
N ASP A 19 6.03 -19.49 7.72
CA ASP A 19 5.47 -20.01 8.96
C ASP A 19 5.71 -19.07 10.16
N PHE A 20 6.52 -18.01 10.02
CA PHE A 20 6.74 -17.05 11.09
C PHE A 20 5.51 -16.15 11.23
N SER A 21 4.86 -16.24 12.37
CA SER A 21 3.71 -15.40 12.72
C SER A 21 4.03 -14.64 14.00
N PRO A 22 4.46 -13.38 13.90
CA PRO A 22 4.80 -12.59 15.07
C PRO A 22 3.58 -12.36 15.96
N THR A 23 3.82 -12.39 17.25
CA THR A 23 2.82 -12.01 18.26
C THR A 23 3.19 -10.67 18.83
N ILE A 24 2.35 -9.66 18.61
CA ILE A 24 2.51 -8.34 19.23
C ILE A 24 1.64 -8.24 20.49
N SER A 25 2.11 -7.52 21.49
CA SER A 25 1.40 -7.35 22.76
C SER A 25 0.20 -6.43 22.62
N THR A 26 0.33 -5.38 21.83
CA THR A 26 -0.70 -4.35 21.64
C THR A 26 -1.37 -4.53 20.28
N LYS A 27 -2.65 -4.89 20.28
CA LYS A 27 -3.48 -5.14 19.09
C LYS A 27 -4.79 -4.36 19.17
N PRO A 28 -4.74 -3.02 19.24
CA PRO A 28 -5.97 -2.25 19.27
C PRO A 28 -6.76 -2.45 17.99
N ASP A 29 -8.08 -2.37 18.10
CA ASP A 29 -8.94 -2.31 16.92
C ASP A 29 -8.73 -0.97 16.18
N LEU A 30 -8.88 -0.99 14.87
CA LEU A 30 -8.96 0.26 14.11
C LEU A 30 -10.22 1.01 14.56
N PRO A 31 -10.10 2.33 14.85
CA PRO A 31 -11.21 3.08 15.44
C PRO A 31 -12.34 3.30 14.46
N VAL A 32 -13.51 3.61 14.98
CA VAL A 32 -14.58 4.28 14.22
C VAL A 32 -14.06 5.64 13.77
N ILE A 33 -14.24 5.98 12.49
CA ILE A 33 -13.75 7.24 11.94
C ILE A 33 -14.77 8.34 12.20
N ASP A 34 -14.39 9.37 12.91
CA ASP A 34 -15.22 10.55 13.15
C ASP A 34 -15.09 11.58 11.99
N TRP A 35 -15.77 11.29 10.89
CA TRP A 35 -15.83 12.19 9.74
C TRP A 35 -16.39 13.56 10.09
N SER A 36 -17.38 13.59 10.99
CA SER A 36 -18.04 14.85 11.40
C SER A 36 -17.07 15.74 12.19
N GLY A 37 -16.20 15.17 12.98
CA GLY A 37 -15.18 15.89 13.74
C GLY A 37 -14.20 16.65 12.88
N VAL A 38 -14.01 16.24 11.61
CA VAL A 38 -13.20 16.98 10.62
C VAL A 38 -14.05 17.71 9.56
N GLY A 39 -15.35 17.83 9.79
CA GLY A 39 -16.25 18.54 8.89
C GLY A 39 -16.51 17.84 7.55
N GLN A 40 -16.36 16.51 7.53
CA GLN A 40 -16.48 15.71 6.33
C GLN A 40 -17.65 14.73 6.38
N VAL A 41 -17.95 14.11 5.24
CA VAL A 41 -18.99 13.10 5.10
C VAL A 41 -18.34 11.76 4.82
N ALA A 42 -18.82 10.72 5.53
CA ALA A 42 -18.35 9.36 5.30
C ALA A 42 -18.56 8.94 3.83
N PRO A 43 -17.66 8.10 3.27
CA PRO A 43 -17.91 7.48 1.98
C PRO A 43 -19.24 6.73 1.98
N ALA A 44 -19.99 6.84 0.90
CA ALA A 44 -21.28 6.17 0.73
C ALA A 44 -21.12 4.95 -0.19
N LEU A 45 -21.67 3.80 0.22
CA LEU A 45 -21.71 2.62 -0.65
C LEU A 45 -22.67 2.87 -1.82
N LEU A 46 -22.21 2.57 -3.03
CA LEU A 46 -22.99 2.66 -4.25
C LEU A 46 -23.22 1.27 -4.85
N SER A 47 -24.36 1.09 -5.49
CA SER A 47 -24.67 -0.13 -6.21
C SER A 47 -24.03 -0.10 -7.61
N GLY A 48 -23.31 -1.14 -7.98
CA GLY A 48 -22.91 -1.37 -9.36
C GLY A 48 -24.12 -1.87 -10.17
N VAL A 49 -24.27 -1.37 -11.39
CA VAL A 49 -25.36 -1.79 -12.29
C VAL A 49 -24.74 -2.51 -13.49
N GLY A 50 -25.16 -3.74 -13.74
CA GLY A 50 -24.75 -4.51 -14.92
C GLY A 50 -23.69 -5.58 -14.65
N SER A 51 -23.30 -6.31 -15.71
CA SER A 51 -22.34 -7.42 -15.66
C SER A 51 -20.89 -7.02 -15.91
N GLY A 52 -20.63 -5.75 -16.26
CA GLY A 52 -19.29 -5.18 -16.51
C GLY A 52 -18.79 -4.32 -15.36
N LEU A 53 -17.60 -3.74 -15.55
CA LEU A 53 -17.09 -2.75 -14.63
C LEU A 53 -17.90 -1.44 -14.76
N PRO A 54 -18.29 -0.82 -13.64
CA PRO A 54 -19.02 0.45 -13.69
C PRO A 54 -18.11 1.59 -14.14
N VAL A 55 -18.67 2.59 -14.81
CA VAL A 55 -17.99 3.88 -15.02
C VAL A 55 -17.84 4.57 -13.67
N ALA A 56 -16.64 5.10 -13.42
CA ALA A 56 -16.33 5.84 -12.20
C ALA A 56 -15.36 6.98 -12.49
N ASP A 57 -15.40 8.03 -11.66
CA ASP A 57 -14.54 9.20 -11.81
C ASP A 57 -13.10 8.88 -11.42
N ALA A 58 -12.92 8.00 -10.43
CA ALA A 58 -11.61 7.52 -10.00
C ALA A 58 -11.59 6.00 -9.77
N VAL A 59 -10.38 5.42 -9.84
CA VAL A 59 -10.09 4.05 -9.41
C VAL A 59 -9.05 4.09 -8.30
N VAL A 60 -9.29 3.40 -7.19
CA VAL A 60 -8.33 3.18 -6.11
C VAL A 60 -7.92 1.73 -6.11
N ILE A 61 -6.62 1.45 -6.24
CA ILE A 61 -6.06 0.09 -6.38
C ILE A 61 -5.25 -0.28 -5.16
N THR A 62 -5.39 -1.53 -4.71
CA THR A 62 -4.54 -2.14 -3.65
C THR A 62 -4.31 -3.63 -3.93
N TRP A 63 -3.37 -4.27 -3.20
CA TRP A 63 -2.95 -5.66 -3.46
C TRP A 63 -3.00 -6.57 -2.23
N ALA A 64 -2.35 -6.22 -1.13
CA ALA A 64 -2.22 -7.10 0.03
C ALA A 64 -3.47 -7.14 0.91
N ASP A 65 -3.62 -8.18 1.71
CA ASP A 65 -4.81 -8.36 2.54
C ASP A 65 -4.94 -7.29 3.64
N ALA A 66 -3.84 -6.87 4.26
CA ALA A 66 -3.86 -5.78 5.25
C ALA A 66 -4.29 -4.44 4.63
N GLU A 67 -3.82 -4.16 3.42
CA GLU A 67 -4.22 -2.99 2.63
C GLU A 67 -5.71 -3.04 2.27
N TRP A 68 -6.19 -4.21 1.85
CA TRP A 68 -7.60 -4.39 1.52
C TRP A 68 -8.50 -4.24 2.74
N ALA A 69 -8.08 -4.78 3.90
CA ALA A 69 -8.80 -4.59 5.16
C ALA A 69 -8.90 -3.09 5.52
N ALA A 70 -7.81 -2.35 5.39
CA ALA A 70 -7.77 -0.91 5.63
C ALA A 70 -8.67 -0.15 4.63
N MET A 71 -8.58 -0.48 3.34
CA MET A 71 -9.45 0.09 2.30
C MET A 71 -10.93 -0.23 2.58
N GLN A 72 -11.26 -1.47 2.96
CA GLN A 72 -12.60 -1.86 3.36
C GLN A 72 -13.09 -1.01 4.55
N HIS A 73 -12.25 -0.85 5.57
CA HIS A 73 -12.61 -0.09 6.76
C HIS A 73 -12.88 1.38 6.45
N VAL A 74 -11.93 2.06 5.80
CA VAL A 74 -12.02 3.51 5.53
C VAL A 74 -13.13 3.83 4.54
N PHE A 75 -13.25 3.06 3.47
CA PHE A 75 -14.15 3.41 2.37
C PHE A 75 -15.52 2.72 2.43
N CYS A 76 -15.65 1.63 3.18
CA CYS A 76 -16.88 0.83 3.16
C CYS A 76 -17.47 0.54 4.54
N GLY A 77 -16.72 0.68 5.62
CA GLY A 77 -17.12 0.18 6.94
C GLY A 77 -16.72 1.05 8.12
N SER A 78 -16.41 2.32 7.89
CA SER A 78 -15.89 3.24 8.93
C SER A 78 -16.84 3.50 10.12
N GLY A 79 -18.10 3.08 10.03
CA GLY A 79 -19.10 3.22 11.10
C GLY A 79 -18.93 2.25 12.28
N VAL A 80 -18.01 1.29 12.19
CA VAL A 80 -17.71 0.30 13.25
C VAL A 80 -16.21 0.11 13.37
N ALA A 81 -15.72 -0.21 14.56
CA ALA A 81 -14.32 -0.57 14.75
C ALA A 81 -13.98 -1.87 14.00
N MET A 82 -12.75 -2.03 13.56
CA MET A 82 -12.27 -3.22 12.86
C MET A 82 -11.17 -3.90 13.67
N SER A 83 -11.35 -5.18 13.97
CA SER A 83 -10.36 -5.92 14.75
C SER A 83 -9.05 -6.14 13.99
N TYR A 84 -7.95 -6.22 14.72
CA TYR A 84 -6.63 -6.54 14.17
C TYR A 84 -6.63 -7.84 13.35
N SER A 85 -7.37 -8.84 13.77
CA SER A 85 -7.45 -10.13 13.06
C SER A 85 -8.14 -10.01 11.69
N ALA A 86 -8.91 -8.94 11.45
CA ALA A 86 -9.60 -8.72 10.19
C ALA A 86 -8.65 -8.56 9.00
N ARG A 87 -7.38 -8.16 9.23
CA ARG A 87 -6.37 -7.98 8.18
C ARG A 87 -6.14 -9.20 7.28
N ASN A 88 -6.45 -10.39 7.79
CA ASN A 88 -6.22 -11.67 7.10
C ASN A 88 -7.50 -12.39 6.68
N THR A 89 -8.67 -11.76 6.84
CA THR A 89 -9.94 -12.46 6.53
C THR A 89 -10.09 -12.77 5.06
N GLY A 90 -9.50 -11.92 4.24
CA GLY A 90 -9.43 -12.17 2.83
C GLY A 90 -10.77 -12.30 2.09
N THR A 91 -11.94 -12.11 2.73
CA THR A 91 -13.29 -12.08 2.11
C THR A 91 -14.12 -10.99 2.74
N TRP A 92 -14.52 -10.02 1.92
CA TRP A 92 -15.39 -8.94 2.35
C TRP A 92 -16.72 -9.03 1.60
N SER A 93 -17.84 -8.93 2.30
CA SER A 93 -19.16 -8.92 1.66
C SER A 93 -19.33 -7.68 0.78
N GLY A 94 -20.01 -7.86 -0.35
CA GLY A 94 -20.32 -6.76 -1.28
C GLY A 94 -19.22 -6.43 -2.28
N TRP A 95 -18.08 -7.13 -2.27
CA TRP A 95 -17.08 -7.08 -3.34
C TRP A 95 -17.47 -8.04 -4.47
N THR A 96 -17.21 -7.62 -5.69
CA THR A 96 -17.53 -8.40 -6.92
C THR A 96 -16.26 -8.83 -7.61
N THR A 97 -16.07 -10.13 -7.76
CA THR A 97 -14.94 -10.69 -8.51
C THR A 97 -15.09 -10.39 -10.01
N TYR A 98 -14.02 -9.97 -10.66
CA TYR A 98 -13.99 -9.67 -12.08
C TYR A 98 -12.99 -10.56 -12.82
N ALA A 99 -13.51 -11.42 -13.71
CA ALA A 99 -12.73 -12.36 -14.51
C ALA A 99 -13.02 -12.27 -16.01
N ALA A 100 -13.84 -11.31 -16.45
CA ALA A 100 -14.15 -11.18 -17.87
C ALA A 100 -12.91 -10.80 -18.69
N GLY A 101 -12.74 -11.44 -19.84
CA GLY A 101 -11.59 -11.19 -20.73
C GLY A 101 -10.25 -11.75 -20.25
N MET A 102 -10.25 -12.63 -19.24
CA MET A 102 -9.03 -13.35 -18.84
C MET A 102 -8.44 -14.13 -20.00
N PRO A 103 -7.10 -14.21 -20.14
CA PRO A 103 -6.46 -15.08 -21.13
C PRO A 103 -6.92 -16.53 -21.01
N LYS A 104 -6.97 -17.26 -22.14
CA LYS A 104 -7.34 -18.69 -22.14
C LYS A 104 -6.27 -19.52 -21.43
N GLU A 105 -5.00 -19.23 -21.72
CA GLU A 105 -3.85 -19.83 -21.04
C GLU A 105 -3.49 -18.94 -19.87
N LYS A 106 -3.60 -19.47 -18.66
CA LYS A 106 -3.39 -18.73 -17.42
C LYS A 106 -2.23 -19.33 -16.64
N VAL A 107 -1.53 -18.47 -15.93
CA VAL A 107 -0.62 -18.93 -14.86
C VAL A 107 -1.45 -19.62 -13.78
N SER A 108 -0.98 -20.76 -13.29
CA SER A 108 -1.67 -21.52 -12.24
C SER A 108 -1.91 -20.65 -11.00
N GLY A 109 -3.13 -20.67 -10.51
CA GLY A 109 -3.54 -19.84 -9.36
C GLY A 109 -4.08 -18.45 -9.72
N TRP A 110 -3.87 -17.95 -10.92
CA TRP A 110 -4.40 -16.66 -11.37
C TRP A 110 -5.74 -16.83 -12.08
N ASN A 111 -6.86 -16.67 -11.36
CA ASN A 111 -8.19 -17.03 -11.82
C ASN A 111 -9.10 -15.83 -12.13
N TYR A 112 -8.73 -14.63 -11.71
CA TYR A 112 -9.47 -13.39 -11.92
C TYR A 112 -8.52 -12.20 -11.86
N TRP A 113 -8.93 -11.06 -12.45
CA TRP A 113 -8.15 -9.84 -12.46
C TRP A 113 -8.08 -9.17 -11.09
N GLY A 114 -9.20 -9.14 -10.40
CA GLY A 114 -9.36 -8.49 -9.11
C GLY A 114 -10.80 -8.52 -8.62
N GLU A 115 -11.04 -7.86 -7.51
CA GLU A 115 -12.35 -7.67 -6.90
C GLU A 115 -12.62 -6.18 -6.76
N TRP A 116 -13.86 -5.76 -6.99
CA TRP A 116 -14.20 -4.35 -6.97
C TRP A 116 -15.44 -4.04 -6.13
N ARG A 117 -15.49 -2.79 -5.70
CA ARG A 117 -16.64 -2.18 -5.03
C ARG A 117 -16.76 -0.73 -5.46
N LEU A 118 -17.97 -0.17 -5.41
CA LEU A 118 -18.22 1.22 -5.79
C LEU A 118 -18.63 2.03 -4.57
N VAL A 119 -18.01 3.21 -4.41
CA VAL A 119 -18.32 4.17 -3.34
C VAL A 119 -18.48 5.58 -3.87
N GLY A 120 -19.18 6.41 -3.14
CA GLY A 120 -19.29 7.86 -3.38
C GLY A 120 -18.43 8.64 -2.38
N ILE A 121 -17.60 9.55 -2.87
CA ILE A 121 -16.76 10.44 -2.06
C ILE A 121 -16.83 11.85 -2.67
N GLY A 122 -17.21 12.86 -1.91
CA GLY A 122 -17.24 14.23 -2.40
C GLY A 122 -18.08 14.45 -3.67
N GLY A 123 -19.14 13.65 -3.88
CA GLY A 123 -19.97 13.67 -5.09
C GLY A 123 -19.37 12.88 -6.27
N LYS A 124 -18.19 12.33 -6.15
CA LYS A 124 -17.52 11.50 -7.16
C LYS A 124 -17.85 10.02 -6.96
N ARG A 125 -17.89 9.27 -8.06
CA ARG A 125 -17.99 7.80 -8.06
C ARG A 125 -16.58 7.23 -8.07
N VAL A 126 -16.22 6.47 -7.05
CA VAL A 126 -14.89 5.88 -6.89
C VAL A 126 -15.02 4.37 -6.92
N MET A 127 -14.33 3.74 -7.86
CA MET A 127 -14.21 2.29 -7.89
C MET A 127 -13.00 1.85 -7.06
N LEU A 128 -13.24 1.09 -6.03
CA LEU A 128 -12.22 0.40 -5.27
C LEU A 128 -11.88 -0.90 -5.98
N TRP A 129 -10.58 -1.18 -6.13
CA TRP A 129 -10.09 -2.37 -6.82
C TRP A 129 -9.05 -3.09 -5.96
N LYS A 130 -9.38 -4.29 -5.50
CA LYS A 130 -8.41 -5.22 -4.90
C LYS A 130 -7.83 -6.07 -6.03
N SER A 131 -6.59 -5.82 -6.39
CA SER A 131 -5.94 -6.52 -7.48
C SER A 131 -5.55 -7.95 -7.10
N ASN A 132 -5.73 -8.88 -8.03
CA ASN A 132 -5.15 -10.21 -8.01
C ASN A 132 -4.07 -10.36 -9.11
N THR A 133 -3.64 -9.23 -9.65
CA THR A 133 -2.64 -9.11 -10.71
C THR A 133 -1.56 -8.14 -10.24
N HIS A 134 -0.32 -8.57 -10.24
CA HIS A 134 0.82 -7.87 -9.66
C HIS A 134 2.05 -8.01 -10.56
N LEU A 135 3.05 -7.16 -10.43
CA LEU A 135 4.25 -7.19 -11.26
C LEU A 135 5.04 -8.50 -11.13
N ASP A 136 5.08 -9.09 -9.95
CA ASP A 136 5.75 -10.37 -9.73
C ASP A 136 4.85 -11.59 -9.99
N PHE A 137 3.51 -11.40 -10.04
CA PHE A 137 2.57 -12.48 -10.33
C PHE A 137 1.21 -11.97 -10.87
N PRO A 138 0.75 -12.42 -12.03
CA PRO A 138 1.45 -13.30 -12.98
C PRO A 138 2.59 -12.60 -13.71
N GLY A 139 2.66 -11.25 -13.70
CA GLY A 139 3.76 -10.50 -14.24
C GLY A 139 3.38 -9.19 -14.93
N ARG A 140 4.39 -8.54 -15.50
CA ARG A 140 4.27 -7.22 -16.13
C ARG A 140 3.20 -7.18 -17.23
N THR A 141 3.18 -8.18 -18.10
CA THR A 141 2.24 -8.21 -19.24
C THR A 141 0.79 -8.15 -18.78
N GLU A 142 0.47 -8.94 -17.77
CA GLU A 142 -0.88 -9.06 -17.23
C GLU A 142 -1.27 -7.83 -16.41
N LEU A 143 -0.32 -7.24 -15.67
CA LEU A 143 -0.54 -6.00 -14.94
C LEU A 143 -0.84 -4.84 -15.91
N LEU A 144 -0.07 -4.70 -16.99
CA LEU A 144 -0.34 -3.70 -18.02
C LEU A 144 -1.70 -3.94 -18.69
N ALA A 145 -2.04 -5.20 -19.01
CA ALA A 145 -3.34 -5.56 -19.60
C ALA A 145 -4.51 -5.25 -18.65
N MET A 146 -4.36 -5.54 -17.35
CA MET A 146 -5.35 -5.18 -16.34
C MET A 146 -5.56 -3.66 -16.29
N MET A 147 -4.50 -2.88 -16.27
CA MET A 147 -4.59 -1.42 -16.22
C MET A 147 -5.26 -0.85 -17.46
N GLN A 148 -4.90 -1.35 -18.67
CA GLN A 148 -5.54 -0.96 -19.91
C GLN A 148 -7.04 -1.30 -19.91
N MET A 149 -7.40 -2.48 -19.40
CA MET A 149 -8.78 -2.90 -19.24
C MET A 149 -9.55 -1.99 -18.29
N LEU A 150 -8.99 -1.67 -17.12
CA LEU A 150 -9.60 -0.75 -16.16
C LEU A 150 -9.85 0.63 -16.78
N ILE A 151 -8.84 1.23 -17.38
CA ILE A 151 -8.96 2.56 -18.02
C ILE A 151 -10.01 2.54 -19.13
N LYS A 152 -10.00 1.52 -19.97
CA LYS A 152 -10.96 1.40 -21.10
C LYS A 152 -12.41 1.25 -20.64
N GLN A 153 -12.66 0.45 -19.61
CA GLN A 153 -14.02 0.13 -19.18
C GLN A 153 -14.56 1.13 -18.16
N VAL A 154 -13.76 1.48 -17.16
CA VAL A 154 -14.16 2.38 -16.06
C VAL A 154 -14.14 3.84 -16.49
N LYS A 155 -13.22 4.21 -17.40
CA LYS A 155 -12.99 5.56 -17.92
C LYS A 155 -12.72 6.59 -16.82
N PRO A 156 -11.80 6.32 -15.90
CA PRO A 156 -11.51 7.22 -14.78
C PRO A 156 -10.75 8.46 -15.25
N GLY A 157 -10.97 9.58 -14.57
CA GLY A 157 -10.11 10.76 -14.69
C GLY A 157 -8.85 10.67 -13.82
N LEU A 158 -8.88 9.82 -12.77
CA LEU A 158 -7.78 9.59 -11.84
C LEU A 158 -7.64 8.10 -11.49
N VAL A 159 -6.42 7.59 -11.49
CA VAL A 159 -6.07 6.31 -10.88
C VAL A 159 -5.17 6.58 -9.68
N MET A 160 -5.56 6.07 -8.52
CA MET A 160 -4.79 6.17 -7.29
C MET A 160 -4.41 4.76 -6.80
N SER A 161 -3.14 4.53 -6.56
CA SER A 161 -2.67 3.32 -5.91
C SER A 161 -2.48 3.58 -4.42
N ILE A 162 -2.95 2.67 -3.58
CA ILE A 162 -2.72 2.72 -2.14
C ILE A 162 -2.11 1.40 -1.66
N GLY A 163 -1.16 1.47 -0.75
CA GLY A 163 -0.58 0.25 -0.21
C GLY A 163 0.71 0.47 0.58
N THR A 164 1.28 -0.65 0.97
CA THR A 164 2.51 -0.72 1.74
C THR A 164 3.74 -0.52 0.86
N ALA A 165 4.80 -0.01 1.47
CA ALA A 165 6.10 0.18 0.83
C ALA A 165 7.24 0.06 1.85
N GLY A 166 8.43 -0.23 1.35
CA GLY A 166 9.66 -0.07 2.09
C GLY A 166 10.04 1.41 2.22
N GLY A 167 10.44 1.84 3.42
CA GLY A 167 11.04 3.15 3.65
C GLY A 167 12.32 3.29 2.82
N ALA A 168 12.56 4.46 2.28
CA ALA A 168 13.75 4.75 1.50
C ALA A 168 14.62 5.84 2.12
N GLN A 169 14.02 6.74 2.88
CA GLN A 169 14.71 7.87 3.48
C GLN A 169 14.99 7.61 4.96
N VAL A 170 16.17 8.04 5.40
CA VAL A 170 16.51 8.03 6.82
C VAL A 170 15.47 8.85 7.59
N GLY A 171 14.90 8.27 8.64
CA GLY A 171 13.82 8.87 9.42
C GLY A 171 12.41 8.52 8.94
N ASP A 172 12.26 7.68 7.90
CA ASP A 172 10.98 7.06 7.58
C ASP A 172 10.65 5.99 8.63
N HIS A 173 9.67 6.31 9.48
CA HIS A 173 9.19 5.38 10.50
C HIS A 173 8.05 4.53 9.97
N VAL A 174 7.81 3.41 10.65
CA VAL A 174 6.63 2.57 10.40
C VAL A 174 5.37 3.44 10.52
N GLY A 175 4.57 3.48 9.48
CA GLY A 175 3.36 4.31 9.41
C GLY A 175 3.55 5.68 8.72
N THR A 176 4.76 6.09 8.37
CA THR A 176 4.95 7.25 7.48
C THR A 176 4.19 7.02 6.18
N VAL A 177 3.43 8.03 5.74
CA VAL A 177 2.69 7.99 4.48
C VAL A 177 3.36 8.94 3.50
N ARG A 178 3.63 8.43 2.29
CA ARG A 178 4.18 9.18 1.16
C ARG A 178 3.20 9.19 0.00
N ALA A 179 2.83 10.38 -0.46
CA ALA A 179 2.00 10.56 -1.63
C ALA A 179 2.82 11.23 -2.74
N VAL A 180 2.91 10.59 -3.88
CA VAL A 180 3.69 11.07 -5.04
C VAL A 180 2.90 10.89 -6.33
N SER A 181 3.28 11.61 -7.39
CA SER A 181 2.72 11.48 -8.74
C SER A 181 3.77 11.07 -9.77
N ALA A 182 4.83 10.39 -9.33
CA ALA A 182 5.86 9.84 -10.19
C ALA A 182 6.35 8.49 -9.68
N GLY A 183 6.59 7.54 -10.62
CA GLY A 183 7.19 6.24 -10.36
C GLY A 183 8.37 5.98 -11.27
N THR A 184 9.49 5.54 -10.72
CA THR A 184 10.69 5.11 -11.44
C THR A 184 10.71 3.59 -11.50
N LEU A 185 10.80 3.03 -12.70
CA LEU A 185 10.86 1.57 -12.89
C LEU A 185 12.31 1.08 -12.86
N TYR A 186 12.63 0.26 -11.86
CA TYR A 186 13.95 -0.38 -11.78
C TYR A 186 14.21 -1.27 -13.01
N GLU A 187 15.38 -1.09 -13.61
CA GLU A 187 15.87 -1.95 -14.69
C GLU A 187 17.22 -2.56 -14.32
N LYS A 188 17.21 -3.88 -14.09
CA LYS A 188 18.41 -4.64 -13.75
C LYS A 188 19.51 -4.46 -14.80
N GLY A 189 20.70 -4.14 -14.32
CA GLY A 189 21.89 -3.99 -15.20
C GLY A 189 22.03 -2.64 -15.87
N LYS A 190 21.08 -1.71 -15.67
CA LYS A 190 21.20 -0.32 -16.11
C LYS A 190 21.57 0.60 -14.96
N ALA A 191 22.25 1.70 -15.27
CA ALA A 191 22.52 2.76 -14.29
C ALA A 191 21.22 3.42 -13.85
N GLN A 192 21.11 3.80 -12.57
CA GLN A 192 19.91 4.41 -11.97
C GLN A 192 19.36 5.59 -12.78
N GLY A 193 20.20 6.49 -13.24
CA GLY A 193 19.78 7.67 -14.03
C GLY A 193 19.22 7.37 -15.43
N SER A 194 19.25 6.09 -15.87
CA SER A 194 18.68 5.65 -17.14
C SER A 194 17.37 4.86 -16.99
N TRP A 195 16.88 4.70 -15.77
CA TRP A 195 15.62 4.01 -15.53
C TRP A 195 14.43 4.84 -15.98
N PRO A 196 13.38 4.23 -16.58
CA PRO A 196 12.19 4.95 -17.00
C PRO A 196 11.49 5.60 -15.80
N VAL A 197 11.09 6.86 -15.98
CA VAL A 197 10.31 7.62 -15.00
C VAL A 197 8.98 8.00 -15.63
N TYR A 198 7.89 7.57 -15.00
CA TYR A 198 6.53 7.90 -15.40
C TYR A 198 5.98 8.90 -14.39
N LYS A 199 5.63 10.09 -14.85
CA LYS A 199 5.13 11.18 -14.00
C LYS A 199 4.07 11.99 -14.71
N ASN A 200 3.22 12.63 -13.94
CA ASN A 200 2.27 13.63 -14.44
C ASN A 200 2.29 14.88 -13.55
N ALA A 201 1.59 15.91 -14.02
CA ALA A 201 1.50 17.18 -13.29
C ALA A 201 0.36 17.19 -12.25
N TRP A 202 -0.33 16.07 -12.02
CA TRP A 202 -1.36 16.03 -11.01
C TRP A 202 -0.78 16.28 -9.62
N ALA A 203 -1.39 17.21 -8.91
CA ALA A 203 -1.11 17.47 -7.51
C ALA A 203 -2.42 17.31 -6.74
N ALA A 204 -2.33 16.70 -5.57
CA ALA A 204 -3.47 16.66 -4.68
C ALA A 204 -3.80 18.09 -4.24
N VAL A 205 -5.03 18.52 -4.49
CA VAL A 205 -5.56 19.75 -3.92
C VAL A 205 -6.46 19.32 -2.77
N ASP A 206 -5.88 19.20 -1.60
CA ASP A 206 -6.56 18.58 -0.49
C ASP A 206 -6.69 19.55 0.69
N SER A 207 -7.84 20.15 0.79
CA SER A 207 -8.20 20.98 1.94
C SER A 207 -8.39 20.15 3.22
N VAL A 208 -8.70 18.86 3.11
CA VAL A 208 -8.92 17.98 4.25
C VAL A 208 -7.60 17.51 4.86
N LEU A 209 -6.64 17.08 4.01
CA LEU A 209 -5.32 16.66 4.45
C LEU A 209 -4.59 17.78 5.21
N HIS A 210 -4.77 19.02 4.76
CA HIS A 210 -4.19 20.20 5.38
C HIS A 210 -5.10 20.85 6.44
N ALA A 211 -6.31 20.32 6.65
CA ALA A 211 -7.20 20.81 7.70
C ALA A 211 -6.66 20.46 9.09
N GLY A 212 -6.78 21.37 10.03
CA GLY A 212 -6.30 21.17 11.40
C GLY A 212 -6.89 19.95 12.13
N GLY A 213 -8.00 19.39 11.63
CA GLY A 213 -8.65 18.20 12.18
C GLY A 213 -8.17 16.87 11.60
N PHE A 214 -7.50 16.86 10.44
CA PHE A 214 -7.12 15.60 9.78
C PHE A 214 -6.18 14.75 10.66
N GLY A 215 -5.23 15.37 11.35
CA GLY A 215 -4.32 14.69 12.26
C GLY A 215 -5.01 13.88 13.35
N SER A 216 -6.24 14.26 13.75
CA SER A 216 -7.01 13.51 14.74
C SER A 216 -7.61 12.20 14.20
N LEU A 217 -7.66 12.01 12.89
CA LEU A 217 -8.10 10.79 12.25
C LEU A 217 -6.97 9.77 12.12
N LEU A 218 -5.72 10.22 12.10
CA LEU A 218 -4.57 9.34 11.99
C LEU A 218 -4.46 8.49 13.25
N PHE A 219 -4.19 7.22 13.03
CA PHE A 219 -4.08 6.26 14.12
C PHE A 219 -2.60 6.00 14.42
N PRO A 220 -2.15 6.15 15.67
CA PRO A 220 -0.78 5.84 16.03
C PRO A 220 -0.52 4.35 15.78
N VAL A 221 0.55 4.05 15.06
CA VAL A 221 0.97 2.67 14.89
C VAL A 221 1.45 2.17 16.26
N PRO A 222 0.92 1.06 16.77
CA PRO A 222 1.24 0.59 18.12
C PRO A 222 2.62 -0.06 18.18
N THR A 223 3.66 0.71 17.84
CA THR A 223 5.07 0.32 17.85
C THR A 223 5.78 1.06 18.96
N THR A 224 5.75 0.52 20.15
CA THR A 224 6.61 1.00 21.25
C THR A 224 7.97 0.31 21.20
N GLU A 225 8.99 0.88 21.86
CA GLU A 225 10.28 0.22 22.00
C GLU A 225 10.12 -1.20 22.60
N SER A 226 9.26 -1.35 23.59
CA SER A 226 8.97 -2.64 24.22
C SER A 226 8.33 -3.63 23.23
N ASP A 227 7.42 -3.17 22.36
CA ASP A 227 6.79 -4.03 21.35
C ASP A 227 7.82 -4.46 20.30
N LEU A 228 8.66 -3.56 19.83
CA LEU A 228 9.72 -3.86 18.87
C LEU A 228 10.80 -4.78 19.46
N GLN A 229 11.18 -4.60 20.73
CA GLN A 229 12.08 -5.52 21.44
C GLN A 229 11.45 -6.91 21.58
N GLY A 230 10.14 -7.00 21.86
CA GLY A 230 9.40 -8.25 21.91
C GLY A 230 9.38 -8.94 20.54
N LEU A 231 9.15 -8.20 19.45
CA LEU A 231 9.21 -8.70 18.09
C LEU A 231 10.64 -9.19 17.73
N CYS A 232 11.66 -8.43 18.08
CA CYS A 232 13.05 -8.79 17.89
C CYS A 232 13.43 -10.08 18.63
N ALA A 233 12.96 -10.26 19.86
CA ALA A 233 13.19 -11.49 20.62
C ALA A 233 12.54 -12.71 19.94
N GLN A 234 11.31 -12.58 19.43
CA GLN A 234 10.62 -13.64 18.69
C GLN A 234 11.35 -13.96 17.36
N PHE A 235 11.77 -12.92 16.63
CA PHE A 235 12.54 -13.05 15.41
C PHE A 235 13.84 -13.85 15.66
N ASN A 236 14.62 -13.43 16.65
CA ASN A 236 15.87 -14.10 17.01
C ASN A 236 15.64 -15.56 17.42
N ALA A 237 14.61 -15.82 18.22
CA ALA A 237 14.27 -17.18 18.64
C ALA A 237 13.89 -18.06 17.43
N TYR A 238 13.11 -17.52 16.49
CA TYR A 238 12.66 -18.27 15.32
C TYR A 238 13.78 -18.56 14.32
N TYR A 239 14.61 -17.55 14.01
CA TYR A 239 15.68 -17.67 13.03
C TYR A 239 17.02 -18.18 13.63
N GLY A 240 17.14 -18.29 14.96
CA GLY A 240 18.36 -18.69 15.65
C GLY A 240 19.45 -17.61 15.60
N THR A 241 19.03 -16.34 15.59
CA THR A 241 19.92 -15.16 15.53
C THR A 241 20.02 -14.46 16.90
N LYS A 242 20.83 -13.41 16.98
CA LYS A 242 21.04 -12.63 18.23
C LYS A 242 21.16 -11.13 17.97
N TYR A 243 20.43 -10.63 16.97
CA TYR A 243 20.44 -9.20 16.67
C TYR A 243 19.80 -8.40 17.79
N SER A 244 20.33 -7.23 18.06
CA SER A 244 19.62 -6.20 18.84
C SER A 244 18.58 -5.51 17.97
N ILE A 245 17.60 -4.88 18.61
CA ILE A 245 16.61 -4.09 17.87
C ILE A 245 17.27 -2.90 17.14
N PHE A 246 18.32 -2.31 17.71
CA PHE A 246 19.06 -1.20 17.08
C PHE A 246 19.83 -1.63 15.82
N GLU A 247 20.16 -2.92 15.69
CA GLU A 247 20.74 -3.46 14.46
C GLU A 247 19.67 -3.73 13.41
N LEU A 248 18.50 -4.26 13.82
CA LEU A 248 17.41 -4.60 12.92
C LEU A 248 16.65 -3.37 12.43
N ASP A 249 16.42 -2.39 13.29
CA ASP A 249 15.64 -1.18 13.04
C ASP A 249 16.33 0.05 13.63
N PRO A 250 17.39 0.54 12.98
CA PRO A 250 18.18 1.65 13.51
C PRO A 250 17.42 2.97 13.57
N ASP A 251 16.39 3.14 12.72
CA ASP A 251 15.64 4.40 12.62
C ASP A 251 14.26 4.31 13.29
N GLY A 252 13.67 3.13 13.42
CA GLY A 252 12.32 2.94 13.96
C GLY A 252 12.16 3.27 15.43
N LEU A 253 13.28 3.23 16.19
CA LEU A 253 13.31 3.54 17.63
C LEU A 253 13.48 5.02 17.96
N ASN A 254 13.87 5.84 16.99
CA ASN A 254 14.16 7.24 17.23
C ASN A 254 12.90 8.14 17.19
N SER A 255 11.75 7.58 16.94
CA SER A 255 10.53 8.37 16.93
C SER A 255 9.91 8.43 18.33
N GLY A 256 10.15 9.51 19.02
CA GLY A 256 9.22 9.96 20.07
C GLY A 256 7.85 10.34 19.51
N ASP A 257 7.70 10.35 18.18
CA ASP A 257 6.47 10.63 17.45
C ASP A 257 5.71 9.32 17.21
N THR A 258 4.67 9.09 17.97
CA THR A 258 3.75 7.96 17.78
C THR A 258 2.72 8.21 16.68
N LEU A 259 2.58 9.45 16.20
CA LEU A 259 1.65 9.81 15.12
C LEU A 259 2.34 9.69 13.77
N PRO A 260 1.73 9.01 12.81
CA PRO A 260 2.26 8.92 11.46
C PRO A 260 2.32 10.29 10.79
N LYS A 261 3.39 10.51 10.01
CA LYS A 261 3.53 11.70 9.18
C LYS A 261 2.99 11.41 7.79
N VAL A 262 2.29 12.37 7.21
CA VAL A 262 1.85 12.33 5.82
C VAL A 262 2.62 13.38 5.03
N PHE A 263 3.35 12.93 4.01
CA PHE A 263 4.08 13.79 3.10
C PHE A 263 3.36 13.80 1.74
N ASP A 264 2.78 14.94 1.38
CA ASP A 264 2.24 15.16 0.04
C ASP A 264 3.32 15.76 -0.85
N GLU A 265 3.84 14.94 -1.74
CA GLU A 265 4.85 15.27 -2.74
C GLU A 265 4.28 15.17 -4.16
N THR A 266 2.93 15.14 -4.29
CA THR A 266 2.26 15.09 -5.59
C THR A 266 2.51 16.39 -6.36
N GLY A 267 2.66 16.29 -7.68
CA GLY A 267 3.06 17.44 -8.53
C GLY A 267 4.53 17.85 -8.40
N GLY A 268 5.28 17.21 -7.50
CA GLY A 268 6.68 17.50 -7.23
C GLY A 268 7.68 16.73 -8.09
N ALA A 269 8.96 16.84 -7.71
CA ALA A 269 10.06 16.12 -8.33
C ALA A 269 10.29 14.72 -7.75
N SER A 270 9.73 14.45 -6.57
CA SER A 270 9.88 13.14 -5.88
C SER A 270 9.21 12.03 -6.68
N SER A 271 9.89 10.88 -6.74
CA SER A 271 9.32 9.65 -7.28
C SER A 271 9.54 8.49 -6.31
N LEU A 272 8.67 7.51 -6.37
CA LEU A 272 8.92 6.22 -5.75
C LEU A 272 9.70 5.30 -6.70
N LEU A 273 10.25 4.21 -6.16
CA LEU A 273 10.94 3.19 -6.93
C LEU A 273 10.09 1.91 -7.01
N THR A 274 9.72 1.51 -8.22
CA THR A 274 9.05 0.24 -8.48
C THR A 274 10.08 -0.83 -8.84
N THR A 275 10.08 -1.93 -8.08
CA THR A 275 10.98 -3.08 -8.30
C THR A 275 10.16 -4.34 -8.58
N PRO A 276 10.62 -5.27 -9.46
CA PRO A 276 9.89 -6.50 -9.78
C PRO A 276 9.90 -7.53 -8.64
N THR A 277 10.57 -7.21 -7.56
CA THR A 277 10.77 -8.11 -6.43
C THR A 277 10.87 -7.30 -5.15
N PHE A 278 10.52 -7.91 -4.03
CA PHE A 278 10.60 -7.24 -2.74
C PHE A 278 12.04 -6.79 -2.43
N VAL A 279 12.21 -5.49 -2.25
CA VAL A 279 13.49 -4.85 -1.87
C VAL A 279 13.22 -3.93 -0.70
N VAL A 280 14.05 -3.99 0.31
CA VAL A 280 14.03 -3.02 1.43
C VAL A 280 14.99 -1.88 1.17
N GLY A 281 14.63 -0.68 1.60
CA GLY A 281 15.55 0.45 1.66
C GLY A 281 16.63 0.20 2.71
N THR A 282 17.84 0.64 2.44
CA THR A 282 18.95 0.48 3.36
C THR A 282 19.64 1.80 3.67
N THR A 283 20.39 1.86 4.78
CA THR A 283 21.19 3.01 5.19
C THR A 283 22.33 3.35 4.22
N ALA A 284 22.64 2.45 3.27
CA ALA A 284 23.62 2.69 2.22
C ALA A 284 22.98 2.54 0.84
N GLY A 285 23.53 3.26 -0.15
CA GLY A 285 23.15 3.13 -1.54
C GLY A 285 22.25 4.25 -2.06
N THR A 286 21.56 3.96 -3.16
CA THR A 286 20.83 4.94 -3.97
C THR A 286 19.33 5.01 -3.65
N TYR A 287 18.84 4.17 -2.76
CA TYR A 287 17.41 4.09 -2.44
C TYR A 287 16.88 5.36 -1.75
N LYS A 288 17.74 6.06 -1.01
CA LYS A 288 17.41 7.33 -0.34
C LYS A 288 16.98 8.46 -1.28
N ASP A 289 17.21 8.30 -2.59
CA ASP A 289 16.83 9.29 -3.58
C ASP A 289 15.33 9.18 -3.97
N TYR A 290 14.64 8.14 -3.48
CA TYR A 290 13.23 7.90 -3.75
C TYR A 290 12.37 8.18 -2.52
N ALA A 291 11.09 8.46 -2.75
CA ALA A 291 10.12 8.66 -1.68
C ALA A 291 9.88 7.36 -0.88
N CYS A 292 9.79 6.23 -1.57
CA CYS A 292 9.65 4.88 -1.01
C CYS A 292 9.93 3.84 -2.09
N ILE A 293 9.92 2.55 -1.72
CA ILE A 293 10.15 1.42 -2.64
C ILE A 293 8.94 0.50 -2.61
N GLU A 294 8.43 0.14 -3.79
CA GLU A 294 7.24 -0.71 -3.93
C GLU A 294 7.32 -1.55 -5.23
N MET A 295 6.22 -2.18 -5.67
CA MET A 295 6.32 -3.20 -6.71
C MET A 295 5.42 -3.01 -7.95
N ASP A 296 4.58 -1.95 -8.07
CA ASP A 296 3.61 -1.85 -9.19
C ASP A 296 3.46 -0.47 -9.80
N ASP A 297 3.69 0.58 -9.07
CA ASP A 297 3.20 1.93 -9.37
C ASP A 297 3.74 2.54 -10.65
N ALA A 298 5.03 2.33 -10.96
CA ALA A 298 5.60 2.85 -12.19
C ALA A 298 4.88 2.30 -13.43
N LEU A 299 4.39 1.05 -13.40
CA LEU A 299 3.62 0.47 -14.50
C LEU A 299 2.21 1.04 -14.59
N ILE A 300 1.61 1.39 -13.45
CA ILE A 300 0.36 2.17 -13.43
C ILE A 300 0.59 3.50 -14.11
N GLY A 301 1.65 4.21 -13.75
CA GLY A 301 2.05 5.47 -14.37
C GLY A 301 2.33 5.35 -15.87
N GLU A 302 2.95 4.25 -16.33
CA GLU A 302 3.16 3.96 -17.75
C GLU A 302 1.85 3.94 -18.53
N VAL A 303 0.88 3.17 -18.06
CA VAL A 303 -0.41 3.01 -18.76
C VAL A 303 -1.28 4.25 -18.65
N CYS A 304 -1.36 4.86 -17.47
CA CYS A 304 -2.12 6.08 -17.25
C CYS A 304 -1.59 7.23 -18.09
N GLY A 305 -0.25 7.42 -18.10
CA GLY A 305 0.41 8.45 -18.91
C GLY A 305 0.14 8.28 -20.40
N ALA A 306 0.22 7.04 -20.92
CA ALA A 306 -0.08 6.74 -22.32
C ALA A 306 -1.56 7.00 -22.67
N ALA A 307 -2.47 6.87 -21.70
CA ALA A 307 -3.91 7.11 -21.87
C ALA A 307 -4.35 8.55 -21.56
N GLY A 308 -3.46 9.41 -21.08
CA GLY A 308 -3.80 10.78 -20.66
C GLY A 308 -4.64 10.83 -19.38
N VAL A 309 -4.56 9.80 -18.53
CA VAL A 309 -5.26 9.70 -17.25
C VAL A 309 -4.33 10.15 -16.13
N ALA A 310 -4.81 10.98 -15.22
CA ALA A 310 -4.05 11.38 -14.04
C ALA A 310 -3.81 10.19 -13.10
N PHE A 311 -2.69 10.20 -12.36
CA PHE A 311 -2.39 9.17 -11.36
C PHE A 311 -1.67 9.73 -10.14
N GLY A 312 -1.87 9.06 -9.02
CA GLY A 312 -1.20 9.33 -7.76
C GLY A 312 -0.96 8.03 -6.99
N PHE A 313 0.09 8.02 -6.19
CA PHE A 313 0.51 6.86 -5.40
C PHE A 313 0.59 7.25 -3.93
N VAL A 314 -0.17 6.57 -3.09
CA VAL A 314 -0.18 6.80 -1.64
C VAL A 314 0.36 5.55 -0.97
N ARG A 315 1.57 5.63 -0.49
CA ARG A 315 2.29 4.49 0.10
C ARG A 315 2.57 4.73 1.58
N ASN A 316 2.24 3.76 2.39
CA ASN A 316 2.55 3.75 3.81
C ASN A 316 3.75 2.85 4.09
N VAL A 317 4.72 3.37 4.82
CA VAL A 317 5.92 2.62 5.22
C VAL A 317 5.51 1.53 6.19
N SER A 318 5.62 0.28 5.75
CA SER A 318 5.42 -0.92 6.55
C SER A 318 6.74 -1.61 6.90
N ASP A 319 7.74 -1.40 6.05
CA ASP A 319 9.09 -1.93 6.20
C ASP A 319 10.03 -0.74 6.39
N PRO A 320 10.56 -0.50 7.61
CA PRO A 320 11.45 0.64 7.86
C PRO A 320 12.79 0.50 7.14
N VAL A 321 13.54 1.59 7.05
CA VAL A 321 14.89 1.57 6.48
C VAL A 321 15.78 0.63 7.27
N GLN A 322 16.45 -0.30 6.58
CA GLN A 322 17.25 -1.36 7.19
C GLN A 322 18.73 -0.98 7.29
N SER A 323 19.44 -1.55 8.26
CA SER A 323 20.89 -1.44 8.32
C SER A 323 21.56 -2.16 7.17
N ALA A 324 22.34 -1.43 6.36
CA ALA A 324 23.10 -2.01 5.25
C ALA A 324 24.20 -3.00 5.71
N ALA A 325 24.52 -3.04 6.99
CA ALA A 325 25.47 -4.01 7.56
C ALA A 325 24.85 -5.40 7.73
N LEU A 326 23.53 -5.52 7.70
CA LEU A 326 22.83 -6.80 7.82
C LEU A 326 22.85 -7.59 6.49
N PRO A 327 22.88 -8.93 6.55
CA PRO A 327 22.62 -9.76 5.37
C PRO A 327 21.26 -9.44 4.75
N ALA A 328 21.17 -9.44 3.42
CA ALA A 328 19.92 -9.11 2.70
C ALA A 328 18.72 -9.99 3.12
N GLU A 329 18.96 -11.26 3.41
CA GLU A 329 17.93 -12.18 3.93
C GLU A 329 17.39 -11.72 5.29
N VAL A 330 18.26 -11.26 6.18
CA VAL A 330 17.85 -10.74 7.50
C VAL A 330 17.02 -9.48 7.34
N GLN A 331 17.44 -8.57 6.46
CA GLN A 331 16.70 -7.34 6.16
C GLN A 331 15.28 -7.67 5.67
N GLY A 332 15.16 -8.53 4.66
CA GLY A 332 13.87 -8.92 4.11
C GLY A 332 12.97 -9.65 5.11
N ASN A 333 13.56 -10.53 5.92
CA ASN A 333 12.83 -11.24 6.96
C ASN A 333 12.33 -10.33 8.08
N TRP A 334 13.15 -9.34 8.48
CA TRP A 334 12.75 -8.36 9.47
C TRP A 334 11.64 -7.43 8.94
N GLY A 335 11.80 -6.86 7.75
CA GLY A 335 10.76 -6.04 7.11
C GLY A 335 9.43 -6.78 7.04
N SER A 336 9.46 -8.06 6.69
CA SER A 336 8.28 -8.92 6.68
C SER A 336 7.65 -9.10 8.04
N ALA A 337 8.45 -9.31 9.09
CA ALA A 337 7.96 -9.45 10.45
C ALA A 337 7.26 -8.17 10.93
N VAL A 338 7.83 -7.00 10.61
CA VAL A 338 7.23 -5.70 10.92
C VAL A 338 5.91 -5.51 10.15
N TYR A 339 5.89 -5.83 8.85
CA TYR A 339 4.65 -5.80 8.06
C TYR A 339 3.57 -6.72 8.64
N ASP A 340 3.91 -7.95 8.99
CA ASP A 340 2.94 -8.90 9.55
C ASP A 340 2.39 -8.42 10.90
N ALA A 341 3.20 -7.71 11.68
CA ALA A 341 2.80 -7.15 12.96
C ALA A 341 1.94 -5.87 12.81
N TYR A 342 2.34 -4.95 11.93
CA TYR A 342 1.81 -3.59 11.95
C TYR A 342 1.17 -3.13 10.62
N GLY A 343 1.21 -3.93 9.57
CA GLY A 343 0.77 -3.55 8.24
C GLY A 343 -0.68 -3.04 8.15
N ILE A 344 -1.60 -3.54 8.96
CA ILE A 344 -2.98 -3.04 8.98
C ILE A 344 -3.07 -1.59 9.48
N TYR A 345 -2.27 -1.23 10.50
CA TYR A 345 -2.28 0.11 11.08
C TYR A 345 -1.65 1.12 10.14
N THR A 346 -0.54 0.74 9.50
CA THR A 346 0.10 1.59 8.50
C THR A 346 -0.81 1.79 7.31
N SER A 347 -1.45 0.74 6.82
CA SER A 347 -2.38 0.78 5.69
C SER A 347 -3.64 1.59 5.99
N PHE A 348 -4.12 1.61 7.24
CA PHE A 348 -5.23 2.45 7.65
C PHE A 348 -4.92 3.94 7.43
N ASN A 349 -3.74 4.40 7.84
CA ASN A 349 -3.31 5.78 7.66
C ASN A 349 -3.11 6.13 6.17
N GLY A 350 -2.56 5.20 5.39
CA GLY A 350 -2.48 5.35 3.93
C GLY A 350 -3.84 5.48 3.26
N ALA A 351 -4.79 4.65 3.66
CA ALA A 351 -6.16 4.71 3.15
C ALA A 351 -6.90 6.02 3.54
N LEU A 352 -6.67 6.52 4.77
CA LEU A 352 -7.20 7.83 5.21
C LEU A 352 -6.63 8.98 4.37
N ALA A 353 -5.30 8.99 4.13
CA ALA A 353 -4.67 10.01 3.30
C ALA A 353 -5.22 9.97 1.86
N ALA A 354 -5.37 8.79 1.29
CA ALA A 354 -5.97 8.62 -0.04
C ALA A 354 -7.42 9.09 -0.10
N TRP A 355 -8.22 8.78 0.93
CA TRP A 355 -9.57 9.31 1.05
C TRP A 355 -9.58 10.85 1.07
N ALA A 356 -8.72 11.46 1.87
CA ALA A 356 -8.65 12.91 1.99
C ALA A 356 -8.31 13.57 0.64
N MET A 357 -7.35 13.01 -0.10
CA MET A 357 -6.98 13.47 -1.44
C MET A 357 -8.14 13.35 -2.43
N LEU A 358 -8.92 12.27 -2.36
CA LEU A 358 -10.11 12.08 -3.20
C LEU A 358 -11.25 13.01 -2.82
N ALA A 359 -11.45 13.28 -1.54
CA ALA A 359 -12.46 14.20 -1.05
C ALA A 359 -12.17 15.65 -1.47
N GLY A 360 -10.91 16.05 -1.53
CA GLY A 360 -10.45 17.35 -2.01
C GLY A 360 -10.30 17.46 -3.52
N TRP A 361 -10.39 16.34 -4.25
CA TRP A 361 -10.21 16.35 -5.70
C TRP A 361 -11.42 16.99 -6.42
N ALA A 362 -11.15 18.05 -7.17
CA ALA A 362 -12.14 18.86 -7.88
C ALA A 362 -12.68 18.20 -9.17
#